data_ce2c6a3eda137eca48b03001a585ba50
#
_entry.id   ce2c6a3eda137eca48b03001a585ba50
#
_cell.length_a   1.000
_cell.length_b   1.000
_cell.length_c   1.000
_cell.angle_alpha   90.00
_cell.angle_beta   90.00
_cell.angle_gamma   90.00
#
_symmetry.space_group_name_H-M   'P 1'
#
loop_
_entity.id
_entity.type
_entity.pdbx_description
1 polymer ?
#
loop_
_entity_poly.entity_id
_entity_poly.type
_entity_poly.pdbx_seq_one_letter_code
_entity_poly.pdbx_strand_id
1 'polypeptide(L)'
;HQLIELRNNITSWVEAGEYRRRDVPYKEILETLNTDAATMRVFMKSENGMDFRSWRNKLRLQEACQMLAGHPEMNAEQISEYIGYSDSSNFHTDFRKFTGMSASEWRRTRTKTGQSN
;
A
#
# COMPACT_ATOMS: atom_id res chain seq x y z
N HIS A 1 21.14 -15.97 2.28
CA HIS A 1 21.93 -14.86 2.24
C HIS A 1 21.22 -13.62 2.72
N GLN A 2 21.94 -12.55 2.80
CA GLN A 2 21.42 -11.31 3.36
C GLN A 2 20.17 -10.80 2.61
N LEU A 3 20.21 -10.84 1.29
CA LEU A 3 19.07 -10.38 0.50
C LEU A 3 17.90 -11.36 0.55
N ILE A 4 18.19 -12.64 0.69
CA ILE A 4 17.14 -13.65 0.83
C ILE A 4 16.43 -13.48 2.16
N GLU A 5 17.18 -13.22 3.23
CA GLU A 5 16.60 -12.94 4.54
C GLU A 5 15.72 -11.70 4.49
N LEU A 6 16.22 -10.64 3.84
CA LEU A 6 15.45 -9.40 3.75
C LEU A 6 14.16 -9.63 2.98
N ARG A 7 14.21 -10.39 1.89
CA ARG A 7 13.00 -10.70 1.12
C ARG A 7 11.99 -11.42 2.00
N ASN A 8 12.44 -12.39 2.78
CA ASN A 8 11.55 -13.15 3.66
C ASN A 8 10.97 -12.26 4.75
N ASN A 9 11.79 -11.38 5.32
CA ASN A 9 11.33 -10.46 6.35
C ASN A 9 10.29 -9.49 5.81
N ILE A 10 10.52 -8.99 4.59
CA ILE A 10 9.58 -8.09 3.95
C ILE A 10 8.27 -8.81 3.63
N THR A 11 8.35 -10.04 3.15
CA THR A 11 7.15 -10.82 2.87
C THR A 11 6.29 -10.96 4.13
N SER A 12 6.91 -11.33 5.25
CA SER A 12 6.20 -11.44 6.52
C SER A 12 5.61 -10.11 6.96
N TRP A 13 6.36 -9.04 6.77
CA TRP A 13 5.92 -7.69 7.12
C TRP A 13 4.68 -7.30 6.32
N VAL A 14 4.66 -7.63 5.02
CA VAL A 14 3.51 -7.35 4.17
C VAL A 14 2.31 -8.20 4.58
N GLU A 15 2.53 -9.49 4.81
CA GLU A 15 1.46 -10.41 5.19
C GLU A 15 0.82 -10.02 6.52
N ALA A 16 1.61 -9.44 7.41
CA ALA A 16 1.12 -8.96 8.70
C ALA A 16 0.38 -7.62 8.57
N GLY A 17 0.38 -7.01 7.39
CA GLY A 17 -0.30 -5.74 7.19
C GLY A 17 0.41 -4.53 7.77
N GLU A 18 1.71 -4.68 8.05
CA GLU A 18 2.48 -3.62 8.68
C GLU A 18 2.60 -2.38 7.80
N TYR A 19 2.44 -2.51 6.49
CA TYR A 19 2.53 -1.36 5.58
C TYR A 19 1.42 -0.34 5.84
N ARG A 20 0.36 -0.72 6.56
CA ARG A 20 -0.74 0.19 6.90
C ARG A 20 -0.39 1.13 8.04
N ARG A 21 0.58 0.79 8.85
CA ARG A 21 0.90 1.57 10.04
C ARG A 21 1.63 2.85 9.65
N ARG A 22 1.16 3.98 10.16
CA ARG A 22 1.75 5.29 9.89
C ARG A 22 2.44 5.89 11.11
N ASP A 23 2.35 5.17 12.24
CA ASP A 23 2.90 5.64 13.51
C ASP A 23 4.30 5.10 13.79
N VAL A 24 4.88 4.35 12.86
CA VAL A 24 6.18 3.73 13.03
C VAL A 24 7.21 4.46 12.17
N PRO A 25 8.25 5.03 12.76
CA PRO A 25 9.29 5.71 11.97
C PRO A 25 10.04 4.73 11.06
N TYR A 26 10.53 5.25 9.95
CA TYR A 26 11.26 4.43 8.98
C TYR A 26 12.45 3.71 9.63
N LYS A 27 13.17 4.41 10.51
CA LYS A 27 14.30 3.80 11.20
C LYS A 27 13.89 2.53 11.95
N GLU A 28 12.73 2.58 12.59
CA GLU A 28 12.22 1.44 13.36
C GLU A 28 11.80 0.30 12.41
N ILE A 29 11.24 0.65 11.26
CA ILE A 29 10.89 -0.34 10.25
C ILE A 29 12.15 -1.08 9.78
N LEU A 30 13.21 -0.33 9.52
CA LEU A 30 14.47 -0.94 9.09
C LEU A 30 15.00 -1.91 10.16
N GLU A 31 14.91 -1.52 11.42
CA GLU A 31 15.35 -2.37 12.53
C GLU A 31 14.51 -3.64 12.59
N THR A 32 13.21 -3.51 12.45
CA THR A 32 12.30 -4.66 12.44
C THR A 32 12.63 -5.62 11.31
N LEU A 33 13.00 -5.08 10.16
CA LEU A 33 13.34 -5.90 8.99
C LEU A 33 14.80 -6.35 8.99
N ASN A 34 15.53 -5.97 10.03
CA ASN A 34 16.94 -6.33 10.21
C ASN A 34 17.78 -5.90 9.02
N THR A 35 17.64 -4.62 8.64
CA THR A 35 18.36 -4.06 7.49
C THR A 35 18.73 -2.61 7.77
N ASP A 36 19.32 -1.97 6.78
CA ASP A 36 19.66 -0.56 6.85
C ASP A 36 19.19 0.16 5.60
N ALA A 37 19.28 1.50 5.60
CA ALA A 37 18.73 2.30 4.51
C ALA A 37 19.42 2.01 3.18
N ALA A 38 20.71 1.81 3.19
CA ALA A 38 21.47 1.57 1.95
C ALA A 38 21.06 0.23 1.33
N THR A 39 20.99 -0.82 2.15
CA THR A 39 20.59 -2.14 1.69
C THR A 39 19.15 -2.13 1.18
N MET A 40 18.26 -1.47 1.91
CA MET A 40 16.87 -1.36 1.49
C MET A 40 16.75 -0.66 0.15
N ARG A 41 17.53 0.40 -0.06
CA ARG A 41 17.48 1.14 -1.33
C ARG A 41 17.86 0.24 -2.49
N VAL A 42 18.95 -0.51 -2.34
CA VAL A 42 19.40 -1.43 -3.37
C VAL A 42 18.36 -2.52 -3.63
N PHE A 43 17.84 -3.09 -2.55
CA PHE A 43 16.83 -4.16 -2.66
C PHE A 43 15.59 -3.68 -3.39
N MET A 44 15.06 -2.53 -2.99
CA MET A 44 13.83 -2.01 -3.59
C MET A 44 14.01 -1.69 -5.07
N LYS A 45 15.14 -1.10 -5.44
CA LYS A 45 15.41 -0.81 -6.85
C LYS A 45 15.49 -2.09 -7.65
N SER A 46 16.20 -3.09 -7.12
CA SER A 46 16.41 -4.35 -7.80
C SER A 46 15.14 -5.18 -7.93
N GLU A 47 14.35 -5.26 -6.87
CA GLU A 47 13.18 -6.14 -6.84
C GLU A 47 11.90 -5.48 -7.29
N ASN A 48 11.76 -4.18 -7.10
CA ASN A 48 10.49 -3.49 -7.33
C ASN A 48 10.59 -2.29 -8.25
N GLY A 49 11.81 -1.87 -8.60
CA GLY A 49 12.01 -0.74 -9.49
C GLY A 49 11.64 0.61 -8.92
N MET A 50 11.45 0.70 -7.61
CA MET A 50 11.04 1.95 -6.98
C MET A 50 11.58 1.99 -5.55
N ASP A 51 11.49 3.15 -4.88
CA ASP A 51 11.95 3.26 -3.51
C ASP A 51 10.90 2.68 -2.55
N PHE A 52 11.30 2.55 -1.28
CA PHE A 52 10.44 1.94 -0.26
C PHE A 52 9.13 2.70 -0.09
N ARG A 53 9.20 4.01 -0.07
CA ARG A 53 8.00 4.83 0.15
C ARG A 53 6.98 4.63 -0.97
N SER A 54 7.44 4.67 -2.21
CA SER A 54 6.56 4.48 -3.36
C SER A 54 5.98 3.07 -3.37
N TRP A 55 6.80 2.09 -3.04
CA TRP A 55 6.38 0.70 -2.98
C TRP A 55 5.31 0.50 -1.89
N ARG A 56 5.53 1.08 -0.71
CA ARG A 56 4.55 0.95 0.37
C ARG A 56 3.23 1.61 0.01
N ASN A 57 3.30 2.78 -0.62
CA ASN A 57 2.08 3.45 -1.07
C ASN A 57 1.34 2.62 -2.10
N LYS A 58 2.08 1.94 -2.99
CA LYS A 58 1.46 1.05 -3.96
C LYS A 58 0.69 -0.07 -3.27
N LEU A 59 1.27 -0.67 -2.24
CA LEU A 59 0.57 -1.71 -1.47
C LEU A 59 -0.72 -1.19 -0.86
N ARG A 60 -0.65 0.01 -0.28
CA ARG A 60 -1.82 0.64 0.33
C ARG A 60 -2.92 0.88 -0.70
N LEU A 61 -2.52 1.38 -1.87
CA LEU A 61 -3.50 1.70 -2.93
C LEU A 61 -4.07 0.44 -3.55
N GLN A 62 -3.28 -0.62 -3.68
CA GLN A 62 -3.80 -1.90 -4.15
C GLN A 62 -4.86 -2.44 -3.20
N GLU A 63 -4.61 -2.32 -1.91
CA GLU A 63 -5.60 -2.74 -0.93
C GLU A 63 -6.85 -1.87 -0.99
N ALA A 64 -6.67 -0.57 -1.21
CA ALA A 64 -7.82 0.33 -1.36
C ALA A 64 -8.72 -0.11 -2.50
N CYS A 65 -8.12 -0.51 -3.63
CA CYS A 65 -8.90 -1.00 -4.76
C CYS A 65 -9.73 -2.22 -4.38
N GLN A 66 -9.14 -3.15 -3.65
CA GLN A 66 -9.84 -4.34 -3.20
C GLN A 66 -10.97 -4.00 -2.23
N MET A 67 -10.73 -3.07 -1.32
CA MET A 67 -11.73 -2.71 -0.33
C MET A 67 -12.87 -1.92 -0.93
N LEU A 68 -12.58 -1.04 -1.89
CA LEU A 68 -13.64 -0.31 -2.58
C LEU A 68 -14.58 -1.25 -3.29
N ALA A 69 -14.06 -2.33 -3.86
CA ALA A 69 -14.86 -3.32 -4.56
C ALA A 69 -15.55 -4.28 -3.61
N GLY A 70 -14.89 -4.67 -2.52
CA GLY A 70 -15.37 -5.73 -1.65
C GLY A 70 -16.07 -5.28 -0.38
N HIS A 71 -15.99 -4.00 -0.03
CA HIS A 71 -16.57 -3.48 1.22
C HIS A 71 -17.42 -2.25 0.95
N PRO A 72 -18.62 -2.43 0.37
CA PRO A 72 -19.48 -1.29 0.05
C PRO A 72 -19.93 -0.51 1.28
N GLU A 73 -19.86 -1.12 2.46
CA GLU A 73 -20.24 -0.45 3.71
C GLU A 73 -19.23 0.61 4.15
N MET A 74 -18.01 0.59 3.59
CA MET A 74 -16.97 1.57 3.95
C MET A 74 -16.86 2.65 2.88
N ASN A 75 -16.84 3.90 3.31
CA ASN A 75 -16.62 5.01 2.37
C ASN A 75 -15.13 5.21 2.11
N ALA A 76 -14.80 6.07 1.15
CA ALA A 76 -13.41 6.28 0.73
C ALA A 76 -12.55 6.80 1.87
N GLU A 77 -13.10 7.68 2.71
CA GLU A 77 -12.35 8.22 3.84
C GLU A 77 -12.01 7.15 4.87
N GLN A 78 -12.94 6.26 5.13
CA GLN A 78 -12.70 5.15 6.05
C GLN A 78 -11.63 4.21 5.51
N ILE A 79 -11.69 3.91 4.22
CA ILE A 79 -10.70 3.07 3.58
C ILE A 79 -9.32 3.73 3.61
N SER A 80 -9.28 5.04 3.31
CA SER A 80 -8.03 5.81 3.34
C SER A 80 -7.34 5.69 4.71
N GLU A 81 -8.10 5.86 5.75
CA GLU A 81 -7.57 5.77 7.11
C GLU A 81 -7.11 4.35 7.43
N TYR A 82 -7.90 3.37 7.05
CA TYR A 82 -7.58 1.97 7.33
C TYR A 82 -6.26 1.54 6.69
N ILE A 83 -6.01 1.97 5.45
CA ILE A 83 -4.81 1.54 4.74
C ILE A 83 -3.56 2.34 5.12
N GLY A 84 -3.74 3.37 5.97
CA GLY A 84 -2.58 4.06 6.54
C GLY A 84 -2.36 5.48 6.08
N TYR A 85 -3.30 6.08 5.37
CA TYR A 85 -3.18 7.51 5.01
C TYR A 85 -3.67 8.36 6.18
N SER A 86 -2.88 9.38 6.53
CA SER A 86 -3.28 10.31 7.56
C SER A 86 -4.10 11.48 7.00
N ASP A 87 -4.06 11.66 5.68
CA ASP A 87 -4.70 12.77 4.99
C ASP A 87 -5.42 12.21 3.76
N SER A 88 -6.76 12.30 3.78
CA SER A 88 -7.56 11.76 2.69
C SER A 88 -7.33 12.49 1.37
N SER A 89 -6.94 13.77 1.41
CA SER A 89 -6.60 14.50 0.20
C SER A 89 -5.43 13.86 -0.53
N ASN A 90 -4.40 13.48 0.23
CA ASN A 90 -3.25 12.80 -0.34
C ASN A 90 -3.64 11.44 -0.90
N PHE A 91 -4.53 10.75 -0.19
CA PHE A 91 -5.05 9.47 -0.69
C PHE A 91 -5.72 9.63 -2.04
N HIS A 92 -6.62 10.61 -2.16
CA HIS A 92 -7.35 10.81 -3.41
C HIS A 92 -6.42 11.18 -4.55
N THR A 93 -5.43 12.02 -4.29
CA THR A 93 -4.44 12.40 -5.30
C THR A 93 -3.65 11.17 -5.77
N ASP A 94 -3.15 10.40 -4.81
CA ASP A 94 -2.35 9.22 -5.13
C ASP A 94 -3.19 8.13 -5.79
N PHE A 95 -4.44 7.96 -5.35
CA PHE A 95 -5.32 6.96 -5.94
C PHE A 95 -5.59 7.26 -7.41
N ARG A 96 -5.86 8.52 -7.72
CA ARG A 96 -6.09 8.92 -9.11
C ARG A 96 -4.85 8.69 -9.98
N LYS A 97 -3.67 8.97 -9.44
CA LYS A 97 -2.42 8.69 -10.16
C LYS A 97 -2.23 7.20 -10.40
N PHE A 98 -2.60 6.40 -9.42
CA PHE A 98 -2.40 4.96 -9.48
C PHE A 98 -3.37 4.27 -10.44
N THR A 99 -4.65 4.65 -10.40
CA THR A 99 -5.70 3.97 -11.16
C THR A 99 -6.16 4.74 -12.39
N GLY A 100 -5.88 6.04 -12.45
CA GLY A 100 -6.37 6.90 -13.53
C GLY A 100 -7.77 7.42 -13.29
N MET A 101 -8.39 7.09 -12.15
CA MET A 101 -9.74 7.55 -11.85
C MET A 101 -9.91 7.78 -10.35
N SER A 102 -10.99 8.45 -9.96
CA SER A 102 -11.27 8.69 -8.55
C SER A 102 -11.72 7.40 -7.87
N ALA A 103 -11.67 7.41 -6.53
CA ALA A 103 -12.14 6.25 -5.75
C ALA A 103 -13.62 5.97 -6.02
N SER A 104 -14.44 7.03 -6.13
CA SER A 104 -15.86 6.88 -6.42
C SER A 104 -16.09 6.26 -7.78
N GLU A 105 -15.35 6.71 -8.78
CA GLU A 105 -15.45 6.16 -10.13
C GLU A 105 -15.03 4.70 -10.15
N TRP A 106 -13.93 4.39 -9.45
CA TRP A 106 -13.43 3.03 -9.37
C TRP A 106 -14.49 2.10 -8.79
N ARG A 107 -15.06 2.52 -7.66
CA ARG A 107 -16.08 1.71 -6.98
C ARG A 107 -17.30 1.50 -7.85
N ARG A 108 -17.78 2.57 -8.48
CA ARG A 108 -18.95 2.50 -9.33
C ARG A 108 -18.74 1.55 -10.50
N THR A 109 -17.57 1.61 -11.12
CA THR A 109 -17.21 0.74 -12.23
C THR A 109 -17.21 -0.72 -11.81
N ARG A 110 -16.60 -1.01 -10.65
CA ARG A 110 -16.52 -2.40 -10.17
C ARG A 110 -17.85 -2.93 -9.74
N THR A 111 -18.64 -2.12 -9.03
CA THR A 111 -19.98 -2.53 -8.58
C THR A 111 -20.87 -2.78 -9.76
N LYS A 112 -20.85 -1.88 -10.75
CA LYS A 112 -21.66 -2.03 -11.95
C LYS A 112 -21.29 -3.31 -12.69
N THR A 113 -19.99 -3.59 -12.83
CA THR A 113 -19.52 -4.81 -13.46
C THR A 113 -20.03 -6.03 -12.73
N GLY A 114 -20.00 -6.00 -11.40
CA GLY A 114 -20.52 -7.08 -10.58
C GLY A 114 -22.01 -7.28 -10.77
N GLN A 115 -22.76 -6.19 -10.89
CA GLN A 115 -24.19 -6.25 -11.06
C GLN A 115 -24.59 -6.80 -12.43
N SER A 116 -23.74 -6.59 -13.43
CA SER A 116 -24.00 -7.09 -14.77
C SER A 116 -23.98 -8.61 -14.83
N ASN A 117 -23.32 -9.19 -13.90
CA ASN A 117 -23.17 -10.64 -13.86
C ASN A 117 -24.19 -11.27 -12.95
#